data_eeee9bec11d262ab97b6decf9481e00f
#
_entry.id   eeee9bec11d262ab97b6decf9481e00f
#
_cell.length_a   1.000
_cell.length_b   1.000
_cell.length_c   1.000
_cell.angle_alpha   90.00
_cell.angle_beta   90.00
_cell.angle_gamma   90.00
#
_symmetry.space_group_name_H-M   'P 1'
#
loop_
_entity.id
_entity.type
_entity.pdbx_description
1 polymer ?
#
loop_
_entity_poly.entity_id
_entity_poly.type
_entity_poly.pdbx_seq_one_letter_code
_entity_poly.pdbx_strand_id
1 'polypeptide(L)'
;MRRQLVITTQVYPVAGEFKISRSTLTHIPVVMVEIHDGAYVSRGECRPYKRYNQTVESVTEEIESVRSEIESGISKEALQSALPANASRNALDCALWDLEAKKMGKAVWELLGLDKPKARETAYTLSINTPDEMAAKAVESAQHKTLKLKIGNISGLDACLAILEARPDAQLIIDANEALNPDELKQVQNELSDHPIIFIEQPLPADIETSFNPQQQPIICADEALHTVDDLPRLWSQGYRAINVKLDKCGGLSSGYQLLKTGKAMGFKTMAGCMVGSSLAMAPMMMLESLADVIDLDGPLLLKEDIDKGLTYKNGKVWPPIPALWG
;
A
#
# COMPACT_ATOMS: atom_id res chain seq x y z
N MET A 1 4.44 28.50 -20.97
CA MET A 1 4.14 28.91 -19.58
C MET A 1 5.01 28.06 -18.67
N ARG A 2 5.46 28.60 -17.55
CA ARG A 2 6.22 27.86 -16.54
C ARG A 2 5.25 26.93 -15.81
N ARG A 3 5.69 25.71 -15.41
CA ARG A 3 4.91 24.83 -14.54
C ARG A 3 4.65 25.53 -13.20
N GLN A 4 3.56 25.19 -12.56
CA GLN A 4 3.24 25.65 -11.20
C GLN A 4 2.94 24.43 -10.34
N LEU A 5 3.57 24.34 -9.17
CA LEU A 5 3.31 23.34 -8.15
C LEU A 5 2.36 23.91 -7.11
N VAL A 6 1.26 23.21 -6.84
CA VAL A 6 0.31 23.50 -5.76
C VAL A 6 0.37 22.36 -4.77
N ILE A 7 0.48 22.68 -3.48
CA ILE A 7 0.51 21.70 -2.38
C ILE A 7 -0.69 22.01 -1.48
N THR A 8 -1.46 20.99 -1.17
CA THR A 8 -2.61 21.08 -0.28
C THR A 8 -2.60 19.94 0.72
N THR A 9 -3.22 20.13 1.86
CA THR A 9 -3.43 19.10 2.88
C THR A 9 -4.90 18.82 3.00
N GLN A 10 -5.25 17.53 3.09
CA GLN A 10 -6.62 17.07 3.32
C GLN A 10 -6.64 16.14 4.53
N VAL A 11 -7.75 16.14 5.26
CA VAL A 11 -7.96 15.23 6.38
C VAL A 11 -9.25 14.45 6.13
N TYR A 12 -9.10 13.15 5.90
CA TYR A 12 -10.25 12.26 5.68
C TYR A 12 -10.68 11.62 7.01
N PRO A 13 -11.97 11.71 7.39
CA PRO A 13 -12.47 10.95 8.52
C PRO A 13 -12.54 9.45 8.19
N VAL A 14 -12.20 8.61 9.15
CA VAL A 14 -12.31 7.15 9.04
C VAL A 14 -13.75 6.72 9.27
N ALA A 15 -14.20 5.67 8.61
CA ALA A 15 -15.51 5.06 8.82
C ALA A 15 -15.51 4.25 10.14
N GLY A 16 -15.71 4.91 11.26
CA GLY A 16 -15.54 4.36 12.60
C GLY A 16 -14.14 4.59 13.14
N GLU A 17 -13.47 3.53 13.59
CA GLU A 17 -12.08 3.56 14.08
C GLU A 17 -11.22 2.57 13.28
N PHE A 18 -10.03 3.00 12.89
CA PHE A 18 -9.03 2.11 12.30
C PHE A 18 -7.95 1.81 13.33
N LYS A 19 -7.98 0.59 13.87
CA LYS A 19 -7.13 0.15 14.96
C LYS A 19 -6.10 -0.86 14.48
N ILE A 20 -4.84 -0.54 14.71
CA ILE A 20 -3.68 -1.39 14.44
C ILE A 20 -2.88 -1.58 15.74
N SER A 21 -1.85 -2.42 15.74
CA SER A 21 -1.01 -2.69 16.92
C SER A 21 -0.47 -1.42 17.60
N ARG A 22 -0.14 -0.38 16.82
CA ARG A 22 0.55 0.83 17.28
C ARG A 22 -0.34 2.05 17.50
N SER A 23 -1.58 2.06 16.99
CA SER A 23 -2.43 3.25 17.06
C SER A 23 -3.89 2.97 16.74
N THR A 24 -4.74 3.90 17.18
CA THR A 24 -6.14 4.00 16.74
C THR A 24 -6.31 5.32 16.00
N LEU A 25 -6.83 5.27 14.79
CA LEU A 25 -6.99 6.42 13.91
C LEU A 25 -8.46 6.68 13.64
N THR A 26 -8.87 7.93 13.81
CA THR A 26 -10.20 8.44 13.45
C THR A 26 -10.16 9.38 12.25
N HIS A 27 -8.96 9.87 11.92
CA HIS A 27 -8.71 10.81 10.84
C HIS A 27 -7.39 10.47 10.15
N ILE A 28 -7.35 10.64 8.84
CA ILE A 28 -6.20 10.36 7.98
C ILE A 28 -5.76 11.67 7.31
N PRO A 29 -4.69 12.31 7.78
CA PRO A 29 -4.10 13.43 7.08
C PRO A 29 -3.29 12.94 5.87
N VAL A 30 -3.46 13.62 4.74
CA VAL A 30 -2.72 13.39 3.49
C VAL A 30 -2.17 14.70 2.94
N VAL A 31 -1.12 14.61 2.15
CA VAL A 31 -0.59 15.72 1.36
C VAL A 31 -0.88 15.44 -0.11
N MET A 32 -1.49 16.41 -0.78
CA MET A 32 -1.82 16.35 -2.19
C MET A 32 -0.99 17.37 -2.95
N VAL A 33 -0.57 16.99 -4.15
CA VAL A 33 0.12 17.91 -5.08
C VAL A 33 -0.64 17.99 -6.38
N GLU A 34 -0.65 19.19 -6.96
CA GLU A 34 -1.04 19.40 -8.35
C GLU A 34 0.12 20.08 -9.10
N ILE A 35 0.36 19.60 -10.32
CA ILE A 35 1.30 20.25 -11.25
C ILE A 35 0.50 20.79 -12.42
N HIS A 36 0.46 22.11 -12.54
CA HIS A 36 -0.17 22.81 -13.65
C HIS A 36 0.87 23.09 -14.73
N ASP A 37 0.65 22.60 -15.97
CA ASP A 37 1.55 22.81 -17.12
C ASP A 37 0.72 23.12 -18.37
N GLY A 38 0.56 24.39 -18.68
CA GLY A 38 -0.33 24.85 -19.74
C GLY A 38 -1.79 24.55 -19.48
N ALA A 39 -2.40 23.74 -20.33
CA ALA A 39 -3.79 23.29 -20.17
C ALA A 39 -3.93 22.01 -19.29
N TYR A 40 -2.83 21.42 -18.88
CA TYR A 40 -2.82 20.18 -18.15
C TYR A 40 -2.70 20.42 -16.64
N VAL A 41 -3.49 19.68 -15.88
CA VAL A 41 -3.39 19.60 -14.41
C VAL A 41 -3.23 18.14 -14.05
N SER A 42 -2.16 17.82 -13.36
CA SER A 42 -1.87 16.47 -12.86
C SER A 42 -1.85 16.43 -11.34
N ARG A 43 -2.07 15.25 -10.77
CA ARG A 43 -2.25 15.11 -9.33
C ARG A 43 -1.47 13.93 -8.76
N GLY A 44 -1.09 14.05 -7.50
CA GLY A 44 -0.58 12.97 -6.69
C GLY A 44 -0.97 13.17 -5.23
N GLU A 45 -1.07 12.08 -4.49
CA GLU A 45 -1.37 12.06 -3.07
C GLU A 45 -0.39 11.17 -2.34
N CYS A 46 -0.01 11.57 -1.13
CA CYS A 46 0.77 10.73 -0.24
C CYS A 46 0.27 10.84 1.19
N ARG A 47 0.59 9.81 1.97
CA ARG A 47 0.30 9.79 3.39
C ARG A 47 1.57 9.87 4.22
N PRO A 48 1.84 10.98 4.94
CA PRO A 48 2.90 11.05 5.94
C PRO A 48 2.66 9.99 7.03
N TYR A 49 3.68 9.21 7.37
CA TYR A 49 3.54 8.11 8.31
C TYR A 49 4.57 8.19 9.44
N LYS A 50 4.08 8.32 10.69
CA LYS A 50 4.94 8.53 11.87
C LYS A 50 5.99 7.44 12.09
N ARG A 51 5.70 6.18 11.69
CA ARG A 51 6.66 5.06 11.75
C ARG A 51 7.95 5.35 10.96
N TYR A 52 7.86 6.21 9.94
CA TYR A 52 8.99 6.64 9.10
C TYR A 52 9.42 8.08 9.40
N ASN A 53 9.12 8.58 10.60
CA ASN A 53 9.45 9.94 11.05
C ASN A 53 8.89 11.05 10.14
N GLN A 54 7.72 10.81 9.53
CA GLN A 54 7.07 11.76 8.65
C GLN A 54 5.86 12.41 9.32
N THR A 55 5.73 13.71 9.14
CA THR A 55 4.55 14.53 9.46
C THR A 55 4.06 15.26 8.23
N VAL A 56 2.86 15.83 8.27
CA VAL A 56 2.35 16.68 7.19
C VAL A 56 3.31 17.83 6.89
N GLU A 57 3.83 18.45 7.94
CA GLU A 57 4.77 19.57 7.85
C GLU A 57 6.07 19.15 7.19
N SER A 58 6.72 18.06 7.66
CA SER A 58 8.00 17.61 7.12
C SER A 58 7.89 17.17 5.66
N VAL A 59 6.79 16.49 5.29
CA VAL A 59 6.51 16.08 3.90
C VAL A 59 6.26 17.31 3.01
N THR A 60 5.51 18.29 3.51
CA THR A 60 5.27 19.55 2.78
C THR A 60 6.57 20.34 2.58
N GLU A 61 7.40 20.47 3.61
CA GLU A 61 8.71 21.15 3.52
C GLU A 61 9.64 20.45 2.53
N GLU A 62 9.66 19.12 2.52
CA GLU A 62 10.48 18.34 1.59
C GLU A 62 9.99 18.50 0.14
N ILE A 63 8.68 18.51 -0.12
CA ILE A 63 8.11 18.82 -1.44
C ILE A 63 8.45 20.27 -1.86
N GLU A 64 8.35 21.23 -0.95
CA GLU A 64 8.73 22.63 -1.19
C GLU A 64 10.20 22.79 -1.55
N SER A 65 11.09 21.98 -0.97
CA SER A 65 12.53 22.07 -1.22
C SER A 65 12.93 21.83 -2.68
N VAL A 66 12.10 21.11 -3.45
CA VAL A 66 12.30 20.82 -4.88
C VAL A 66 11.32 21.58 -5.80
N ARG A 67 10.61 22.61 -5.27
CA ARG A 67 9.63 23.38 -6.04
C ARG A 67 10.23 23.97 -7.32
N SER A 68 11.40 24.57 -7.20
CA SER A 68 12.05 25.22 -8.35
C SER A 68 12.38 24.23 -9.48
N GLU A 69 12.79 23.02 -9.11
CA GLU A 69 13.10 21.93 -10.03
C GLU A 69 11.82 21.42 -10.73
N ILE A 70 10.76 21.21 -9.97
CA ILE A 70 9.44 20.82 -10.51
C ILE A 70 8.95 21.86 -11.49
N GLU A 71 8.97 23.14 -11.10
CA GLU A 71 8.50 24.26 -11.96
C GLU A 71 9.39 24.53 -13.15
N SER A 72 10.66 24.14 -13.09
CA SER A 72 11.60 24.17 -14.22
C SER A 72 11.51 22.95 -15.12
N GLY A 73 10.70 21.93 -14.76
CA GLY A 73 10.42 20.79 -15.61
C GLY A 73 11.28 19.57 -15.36
N ILE A 74 11.67 19.30 -14.09
CA ILE A 74 12.38 18.08 -13.72
C ILE A 74 11.71 16.83 -14.30
N SER A 75 12.52 15.85 -14.72
CA SER A 75 12.02 14.55 -15.16
C SER A 75 11.77 13.61 -13.99
N LYS A 76 10.99 12.54 -14.21
CA LYS A 76 10.75 11.50 -13.21
C LYS A 76 12.05 10.83 -12.74
N GLU A 77 12.96 10.61 -13.69
CA GLU A 77 14.27 9.99 -13.41
C GLU A 77 15.13 10.89 -12.53
N ALA A 78 15.19 12.19 -12.82
CA ALA A 78 15.93 13.16 -12.01
C ALA A 78 15.32 13.33 -10.63
N LEU A 79 13.99 13.23 -10.48
CA LEU A 79 13.31 13.28 -9.20
C LEU A 79 13.76 12.15 -8.27
N GLN A 80 14.06 10.93 -8.81
CA GLN A 80 14.54 9.81 -7.99
C GLN A 80 15.84 10.12 -7.25
N SER A 81 16.66 11.03 -7.78
CA SER A 81 17.92 11.46 -7.16
C SER A 81 17.75 12.74 -6.33
N ALA A 82 16.71 13.53 -6.58
CA ALA A 82 16.45 14.77 -5.87
C ALA A 82 15.82 14.57 -4.49
N LEU A 83 15.01 13.52 -4.33
CA LEU A 83 14.33 13.18 -3.08
C LEU A 83 14.57 11.72 -2.68
N PRO A 84 14.60 11.40 -1.37
CA PRO A 84 14.68 10.04 -0.88
C PRO A 84 13.41 9.24 -1.22
N ALA A 85 13.50 7.90 -1.11
CA ALA A 85 12.34 7.01 -1.23
C ALA A 85 11.41 7.19 -0.03
N ASN A 86 10.33 7.96 -0.21
CA ASN A 86 9.38 8.29 0.86
C ASN A 86 8.06 8.86 0.30
N ALA A 87 7.18 9.32 1.18
CA ALA A 87 5.88 9.89 0.82
C ALA A 87 5.99 11.16 -0.04
N SER A 88 6.94 12.06 0.22
CA SER A 88 7.12 13.30 -0.54
C SER A 88 7.42 13.02 -2.00
N ARG A 89 8.37 12.12 -2.25
CA ARG A 89 8.69 11.68 -3.62
C ARG A 89 7.52 10.96 -4.27
N ASN A 90 6.77 10.14 -3.51
CA ASN A 90 5.58 9.44 -4.04
C ASN A 90 4.57 10.43 -4.64
N ALA A 91 4.17 11.46 -3.91
CA ALA A 91 3.21 12.44 -4.41
C ALA A 91 3.68 13.08 -5.73
N LEU A 92 4.94 13.52 -5.78
CA LEU A 92 5.51 14.19 -6.95
C LEU A 92 5.72 13.24 -8.13
N ASP A 93 6.24 12.03 -7.89
CA ASP A 93 6.47 11.02 -8.93
C ASP A 93 5.14 10.62 -9.59
N CYS A 94 4.10 10.37 -8.79
CA CYS A 94 2.77 10.06 -9.30
C CYS A 94 2.16 11.23 -10.08
N ALA A 95 2.35 12.47 -9.62
CA ALA A 95 1.88 13.65 -10.37
C ALA A 95 2.64 13.82 -11.70
N LEU A 96 3.94 13.54 -11.76
CA LEU A 96 4.71 13.59 -13.00
C LEU A 96 4.29 12.52 -14.00
N TRP A 97 3.95 11.30 -13.54
CA TRP A 97 3.39 10.27 -14.41
C TRP A 97 2.03 10.66 -14.99
N ASP A 98 1.14 11.22 -14.16
CA ASP A 98 -0.16 11.72 -14.61
C ASP A 98 0.00 12.87 -15.62
N LEU A 99 0.97 13.79 -15.38
CA LEU A 99 1.26 14.87 -16.30
C LEU A 99 1.73 14.36 -17.65
N GLU A 100 2.67 13.40 -17.64
CA GLU A 100 3.22 12.84 -18.89
C GLU A 100 2.15 12.11 -19.68
N ALA A 101 1.31 11.30 -19.03
CA ALA A 101 0.18 10.60 -19.65
C ALA A 101 -0.76 11.60 -20.37
N LYS A 102 -1.17 12.66 -19.66
CA LYS A 102 -2.03 13.71 -20.21
C LYS A 102 -1.40 14.46 -21.37
N LYS A 103 -0.11 14.79 -21.29
CA LYS A 103 0.62 15.49 -22.38
C LYS A 103 0.82 14.60 -23.61
N MET A 104 1.05 13.31 -23.42
CA MET A 104 1.24 12.36 -24.51
C MET A 104 -0.08 11.80 -25.08
N GLY A 105 -1.20 12.02 -24.38
CA GLY A 105 -2.49 11.43 -24.76
C GLY A 105 -2.48 9.89 -24.67
N LYS A 106 -1.68 9.33 -23.77
CA LYS A 106 -1.54 7.89 -23.51
C LYS A 106 -1.80 7.59 -22.06
N ALA A 107 -2.40 6.44 -21.79
CA ALA A 107 -2.54 6.00 -20.41
C ALA A 107 -1.19 5.59 -19.80
N VAL A 108 -1.05 5.70 -18.48
CA VAL A 108 0.20 5.39 -17.76
C VAL A 108 0.63 3.94 -17.98
N TRP A 109 -0.29 2.98 -18.02
CA TRP A 109 0.04 1.58 -18.29
C TRP A 109 0.66 1.38 -19.70
N GLU A 110 0.26 2.18 -20.70
CA GLU A 110 0.89 2.16 -22.05
C GLU A 110 2.32 2.72 -21.99
N LEU A 111 2.56 3.79 -21.21
CA LEU A 111 3.89 4.36 -21.01
C LEU A 111 4.82 3.39 -20.27
N LEU A 112 4.29 2.56 -19.38
CA LEU A 112 5.03 1.51 -18.68
C LEU A 112 5.25 0.25 -19.53
N GLY A 113 4.61 0.14 -20.70
CA GLY A 113 4.65 -1.06 -21.55
C GLY A 113 3.94 -2.26 -20.91
N LEU A 114 2.90 -2.00 -20.12
CA LEU A 114 2.08 -3.02 -19.46
C LEU A 114 0.75 -3.22 -20.19
N ASP A 115 0.07 -4.32 -19.91
CA ASP A 115 -1.29 -4.53 -20.37
C ASP A 115 -2.27 -3.56 -19.70
N LYS A 116 -3.39 -3.29 -20.37
CA LYS A 116 -4.48 -2.49 -19.80
C LYS A 116 -4.95 -3.10 -18.49
N PRO A 117 -4.96 -2.33 -17.40
CA PRO A 117 -5.32 -2.85 -16.08
C PRO A 117 -6.77 -3.32 -16.04
N LYS A 118 -7.02 -4.36 -15.24
CA LYS A 118 -8.32 -4.99 -15.07
C LYS A 118 -8.80 -4.85 -13.63
N ALA A 119 -10.09 -5.07 -13.41
CA ALA A 119 -10.61 -5.18 -12.05
C ALA A 119 -10.00 -6.39 -11.34
N ARG A 120 -9.49 -6.18 -10.13
CA ARG A 120 -8.86 -7.20 -9.29
C ARG A 120 -9.58 -7.34 -7.96
N GLU A 121 -9.63 -8.53 -7.43
CA GLU A 121 -10.00 -8.73 -6.02
C GLU A 121 -9.02 -7.95 -5.15
N THR A 122 -9.53 -7.18 -4.20
CA THR A 122 -8.71 -6.51 -3.18
C THR A 122 -8.96 -7.13 -1.82
N ALA A 123 -7.91 -7.25 -1.01
CA ALA A 123 -8.07 -7.56 0.39
C ALA A 123 -8.97 -6.50 1.04
N TYR A 124 -9.67 -6.90 2.10
CA TYR A 124 -10.44 -6.00 2.96
C TYR A 124 -9.91 -6.08 4.38
N THR A 125 -9.50 -4.95 4.94
CA THR A 125 -8.84 -4.88 6.23
C THR A 125 -9.85 -4.89 7.38
N LEU A 126 -9.67 -5.81 8.30
CA LEU A 126 -10.38 -5.88 9.57
C LEU A 126 -9.48 -5.29 10.66
N SER A 127 -9.95 -4.22 11.29
CA SER A 127 -9.29 -3.59 12.44
C SER A 127 -9.30 -4.51 13.66
N ILE A 128 -8.32 -4.34 14.55
CA ILE A 128 -8.25 -5.10 15.80
C ILE A 128 -9.52 -4.88 16.64
N ASN A 129 -10.18 -5.98 16.99
CA ASN A 129 -11.33 -6.01 17.89
C ASN A 129 -11.40 -7.37 18.61
N THR A 130 -12.47 -7.67 19.32
CA THR A 130 -12.68 -9.00 19.91
C THR A 130 -12.84 -10.06 18.80
N PRO A 131 -12.51 -11.34 19.06
CA PRO A 131 -12.68 -12.41 18.08
C PRO A 131 -14.09 -12.48 17.49
N ASP A 132 -15.13 -12.38 18.34
CA ASP A 132 -16.53 -12.43 17.90
C ASP A 132 -16.90 -11.27 17.00
N GLU A 133 -16.46 -10.04 17.32
CA GLU A 133 -16.71 -8.85 16.51
C GLU A 133 -15.96 -8.91 15.17
N MET A 134 -14.73 -9.43 15.16
CA MET A 134 -13.97 -9.63 13.92
C MET A 134 -14.61 -10.71 13.05
N ALA A 135 -15.08 -11.82 13.63
CA ALA A 135 -15.81 -12.86 12.91
C ALA A 135 -17.14 -12.32 12.33
N ALA A 136 -17.91 -11.56 13.11
CA ALA A 136 -19.14 -10.90 12.63
C ALA A 136 -18.84 -9.96 11.47
N LYS A 137 -17.78 -9.14 11.57
CA LYS A 137 -17.36 -8.23 10.51
C LYS A 137 -16.89 -8.96 9.24
N ALA A 138 -16.23 -10.09 9.40
CA ALA A 138 -15.84 -10.95 8.29
C ALA A 138 -17.08 -11.48 7.53
N VAL A 139 -18.14 -11.88 8.24
CA VAL A 139 -19.40 -12.30 7.62
C VAL A 139 -20.10 -11.16 6.90
N GLU A 140 -20.18 -9.97 7.52
CA GLU A 140 -20.71 -8.75 6.86
C GLU A 140 -19.95 -8.38 5.59
N SER A 141 -18.66 -8.74 5.52
CA SER A 141 -17.77 -8.47 4.40
C SER A 141 -17.68 -9.63 3.39
N ALA A 142 -18.74 -10.45 3.27
CA ALA A 142 -18.76 -11.68 2.48
C ALA A 142 -18.43 -11.50 0.97
N GLN A 143 -18.58 -10.29 0.44
CA GLN A 143 -18.18 -9.95 -0.94
C GLN A 143 -16.66 -9.98 -1.15
N HIS A 144 -15.85 -9.92 -0.06
CA HIS A 144 -14.39 -10.01 -0.13
C HIS A 144 -13.94 -11.44 0.18
N LYS A 145 -13.22 -12.05 -0.75
CA LYS A 145 -12.65 -13.39 -0.58
C LYS A 145 -11.34 -13.37 0.17
N THR A 146 -10.63 -12.25 0.12
CA THR A 146 -9.39 -12.04 0.87
C THR A 146 -9.66 -11.03 1.97
N LEU A 147 -9.40 -11.43 3.21
CA LEU A 147 -9.49 -10.58 4.38
C LEU A 147 -8.09 -10.34 4.94
N LYS A 148 -7.77 -9.09 5.27
CA LYS A 148 -6.53 -8.73 5.94
C LYS A 148 -6.82 -8.42 7.40
N LEU A 149 -6.25 -9.20 8.30
CA LEU A 149 -6.48 -9.07 9.74
C LEU A 149 -5.32 -8.33 10.37
N LYS A 150 -5.61 -7.25 11.08
CA LYS A 150 -4.65 -6.62 11.98
C LYS A 150 -4.64 -7.37 13.31
N ILE A 151 -3.44 -7.77 13.75
CA ILE A 151 -3.23 -8.37 15.08
C ILE A 151 -2.24 -7.51 15.87
N GLY A 152 -2.46 -7.42 17.20
CA GLY A 152 -1.62 -6.60 18.07
C GLY A 152 -0.65 -7.39 18.93
N ASN A 153 -0.85 -8.70 19.02
CA ASN A 153 -0.06 -9.66 19.79
C ASN A 153 -0.56 -11.08 19.50
N ILE A 154 -0.06 -12.07 20.23
CA ILE A 154 -0.43 -13.48 20.07
C ILE A 154 -1.94 -13.75 20.29
N SER A 155 -2.66 -12.98 21.10
CA SER A 155 -4.11 -13.17 21.28
C SER A 155 -4.93 -12.90 19.99
N GLY A 156 -4.33 -12.25 18.99
CA GLY A 156 -4.93 -12.13 17.66
C GLY A 156 -5.12 -13.47 16.94
N LEU A 157 -4.46 -14.54 17.38
CA LEU A 157 -4.67 -15.89 16.86
C LEU A 157 -6.13 -16.37 17.08
N ASP A 158 -6.72 -16.07 18.22
CA ASP A 158 -8.13 -16.42 18.50
C ASP A 158 -9.07 -15.76 17.48
N ALA A 159 -8.79 -14.51 17.12
CA ALA A 159 -9.57 -13.82 16.09
C ALA A 159 -9.39 -14.46 14.70
N CYS A 160 -8.15 -14.87 14.34
CA CYS A 160 -7.90 -15.60 13.09
C CYS A 160 -8.75 -16.89 13.02
N LEU A 161 -8.74 -17.70 14.09
CA LEU A 161 -9.50 -18.94 14.15
C LEU A 161 -11.01 -18.71 14.11
N ALA A 162 -11.53 -17.72 14.85
CA ALA A 162 -12.94 -17.35 14.82
C ALA A 162 -13.41 -16.91 13.43
N ILE A 163 -12.57 -16.16 12.69
CA ILE A 163 -12.88 -15.76 11.32
C ILE A 163 -12.86 -16.96 10.38
N LEU A 164 -11.88 -17.86 10.49
CA LEU A 164 -11.79 -19.06 9.65
C LEU A 164 -12.98 -20.00 9.86
N GLU A 165 -13.49 -20.10 11.10
CA GLU A 165 -14.71 -20.85 11.40
C GLU A 165 -15.95 -20.17 10.78
N ALA A 166 -16.08 -18.86 10.90
CA ALA A 166 -17.21 -18.08 10.38
C ALA A 166 -17.19 -17.94 8.84
N ARG A 167 -16.01 -17.93 8.23
CA ARG A 167 -15.75 -17.71 6.80
C ARG A 167 -14.74 -18.73 6.24
N PRO A 168 -15.12 -20.03 6.18
CA PRO A 168 -14.23 -21.09 5.65
C PRO A 168 -13.90 -20.92 4.15
N ASP A 169 -14.63 -20.04 3.45
CA ASP A 169 -14.41 -19.68 2.05
C ASP A 169 -13.37 -18.56 1.87
N ALA A 170 -12.98 -17.85 2.93
CA ALA A 170 -12.06 -16.72 2.86
C ALA A 170 -10.59 -17.15 2.94
N GLN A 171 -9.73 -16.38 2.27
CA GLN A 171 -8.28 -16.44 2.45
C GLN A 171 -7.83 -15.27 3.34
N LEU A 172 -6.86 -15.51 4.23
CA LEU A 172 -6.43 -14.51 5.17
C LEU A 172 -5.01 -14.01 4.88
N ILE A 173 -4.81 -12.71 5.07
CA ILE A 173 -3.53 -12.06 5.28
C ILE A 173 -3.50 -11.65 6.75
N ILE A 174 -2.46 -12.04 7.48
CA ILE A 174 -2.30 -11.69 8.89
C ILE A 174 -1.24 -10.61 8.96
N ASP A 175 -1.62 -9.39 9.33
CA ASP A 175 -0.70 -8.27 9.46
C ASP A 175 -0.47 -7.96 10.94
N ALA A 176 0.71 -8.33 11.41
CA ALA A 176 1.11 -8.13 12.79
C ALA A 176 1.73 -6.75 13.06
N ASN A 177 2.08 -5.99 12.03
CA ASN A 177 2.72 -4.68 12.15
C ASN A 177 3.84 -4.65 13.22
N GLU A 178 4.76 -5.62 13.16
CA GLU A 178 5.92 -5.74 14.05
C GLU A 178 5.58 -6.13 15.51
N ALA A 179 4.39 -6.67 15.79
CA ALA A 179 3.89 -6.85 17.16
C ALA A 179 4.22 -8.20 17.81
N LEU A 180 4.77 -9.16 17.07
CA LEU A 180 5.11 -10.48 17.59
C LEU A 180 6.60 -10.58 17.97
N ASN A 181 6.91 -11.51 18.87
CA ASN A 181 8.26 -12.01 19.08
C ASN A 181 8.48 -13.35 18.34
N PRO A 182 9.71 -13.89 18.28
CA PRO A 182 9.99 -15.14 17.54
C PRO A 182 9.22 -16.37 18.02
N ASP A 183 8.98 -16.50 19.31
CA ASP A 183 8.25 -17.66 19.88
C ASP A 183 6.75 -17.55 19.54
N GLU A 184 6.17 -16.36 19.64
CA GLU A 184 4.78 -16.08 19.24
C GLU A 184 4.57 -16.33 17.75
N LEU A 185 5.51 -15.87 16.89
CA LEU A 185 5.45 -16.14 15.47
C LEU A 185 5.45 -17.63 15.17
N LYS A 186 6.33 -18.40 15.85
CA LYS A 186 6.38 -19.85 15.68
C LYS A 186 5.08 -20.51 16.09
N GLN A 187 4.44 -20.06 17.16
CA GLN A 187 3.12 -20.53 17.58
C GLN A 187 2.07 -20.23 16.51
N VAL A 188 1.98 -18.98 16.02
CA VAL A 188 1.05 -18.58 14.97
C VAL A 188 1.23 -19.42 13.71
N GLN A 189 2.48 -19.63 13.25
CA GLN A 189 2.75 -20.45 12.08
C GLN A 189 2.33 -21.91 12.27
N ASN A 190 2.59 -22.50 13.44
CA ASN A 190 2.22 -23.89 13.71
C ASN A 190 0.69 -24.10 13.74
N GLU A 191 -0.04 -23.21 14.44
CA GLU A 191 -1.50 -23.30 14.57
C GLU A 191 -2.21 -23.05 13.24
N LEU A 192 -1.63 -22.22 12.36
CA LEU A 192 -2.26 -21.82 11.10
C LEU A 192 -1.67 -22.51 9.86
N SER A 193 -0.80 -23.52 10.04
CA SER A 193 -0.09 -24.20 8.93
C SER A 193 -1.02 -24.82 7.89
N ASP A 194 -2.16 -25.37 8.32
CA ASP A 194 -3.13 -26.06 7.48
C ASP A 194 -4.33 -25.20 7.05
N HIS A 195 -4.29 -23.89 7.41
CA HIS A 195 -5.33 -22.94 7.09
C HIS A 195 -5.04 -22.13 5.80
N PRO A 196 -6.06 -21.55 5.15
CA PRO A 196 -5.90 -20.77 3.91
C PRO A 196 -5.30 -19.38 4.17
N ILE A 197 -4.09 -19.33 4.73
CA ILE A 197 -3.34 -18.12 4.98
C ILE A 197 -2.43 -17.82 3.80
N ILE A 198 -2.59 -16.64 3.20
CA ILE A 198 -1.78 -16.22 2.04
C ILE A 198 -0.33 -15.96 2.48
N PHE A 199 -0.15 -15.22 3.59
CA PHE A 199 1.11 -14.97 4.29
C PHE A 199 0.87 -14.25 5.63
N ILE A 200 1.91 -14.22 6.48
CA ILE A 200 1.99 -13.36 7.67
C ILE A 200 2.85 -12.16 7.31
N GLU A 201 2.26 -10.95 7.39
CA GLU A 201 2.91 -9.70 7.03
C GLU A 201 3.60 -9.09 8.26
N GLN A 202 4.87 -8.76 8.11
CA GLN A 202 5.78 -8.12 9.05
C GLN A 202 5.54 -8.53 10.51
N PRO A 203 5.75 -9.81 10.86
CA PRO A 203 5.49 -10.28 12.22
C PRO A 203 6.45 -9.72 13.25
N LEU A 204 7.72 -9.55 12.89
CA LEU A 204 8.79 -9.10 13.78
C LEU A 204 9.23 -7.67 13.42
N PRO A 205 9.83 -6.92 14.36
CA PRO A 205 10.41 -5.61 14.09
C PRO A 205 11.37 -5.62 12.91
N ALA A 206 11.27 -4.61 12.03
CA ALA A 206 12.04 -4.55 10.78
C ALA A 206 13.53 -4.33 10.98
N ASP A 207 13.93 -3.80 12.12
CA ASP A 207 15.30 -3.41 12.50
C ASP A 207 16.06 -4.49 13.27
N ILE A 208 15.41 -5.62 13.59
CA ILE A 208 16.09 -6.75 14.22
C ILE A 208 16.68 -7.70 13.18
N GLU A 209 17.83 -8.27 13.53
CA GLU A 209 18.40 -9.37 12.75
C GLU A 209 17.52 -10.61 12.93
N THR A 210 17.03 -11.15 11.82
CA THR A 210 16.12 -12.30 11.82
C THR A 210 16.40 -13.22 10.64
N SER A 211 16.00 -14.48 10.80
CA SER A 211 16.01 -15.47 9.72
C SER A 211 14.79 -16.36 9.84
N PHE A 212 14.02 -16.43 8.79
CA PHE A 212 12.83 -17.28 8.69
C PHE A 212 13.14 -18.56 7.92
N ASN A 213 12.46 -19.66 8.29
CA ASN A 213 12.48 -20.86 7.47
C ASN A 213 11.60 -20.65 6.23
N PRO A 214 12.19 -20.58 5.01
CA PRO A 214 11.43 -20.27 3.80
C PRO A 214 10.50 -21.41 3.35
N GLN A 215 10.62 -22.60 3.95
CA GLN A 215 9.76 -23.77 3.67
C GLN A 215 8.56 -23.84 4.61
N GLN A 216 8.57 -23.09 5.72
CA GLN A 216 7.49 -23.10 6.68
C GLN A 216 6.28 -22.29 6.18
N GLN A 217 5.09 -22.84 6.40
CA GLN A 217 3.83 -22.16 6.09
C GLN A 217 3.18 -21.68 7.39
N PRO A 218 2.45 -20.57 7.35
CA PRO A 218 2.39 -19.58 6.26
C PRO A 218 3.73 -18.87 6.02
N ILE A 219 4.01 -18.51 4.75
CA ILE A 219 5.23 -17.75 4.40
C ILE A 219 5.19 -16.34 4.99
N ILE A 220 6.36 -15.72 5.13
CA ILE A 220 6.49 -14.38 5.70
C ILE A 220 6.60 -13.33 4.59
N CYS A 221 5.81 -12.24 4.75
CA CYS A 221 5.79 -11.08 3.88
C CYS A 221 6.52 -9.90 4.55
N ALA A 222 7.41 -9.24 3.82
CA ALA A 222 8.05 -8.00 4.27
C ALA A 222 7.16 -6.80 3.92
N ASP A 223 6.88 -5.93 4.91
CA ASP A 223 6.24 -4.62 4.75
C ASP A 223 7.17 -3.53 5.27
N GLU A 224 7.27 -3.33 6.58
CA GLU A 224 8.11 -2.29 7.17
C GLU A 224 9.60 -2.48 6.86
N ALA A 225 10.05 -3.70 6.57
CA ALA A 225 11.43 -4.01 6.22
C ALA A 225 11.79 -3.75 4.74
N LEU A 226 10.82 -3.38 3.89
CA LEU A 226 10.98 -3.13 2.44
C LEU A 226 10.75 -1.68 2.10
N HIS A 227 11.75 -1.00 1.54
CA HIS A 227 11.66 0.37 1.02
C HIS A 227 12.08 0.47 -0.44
N THR A 228 13.23 -0.13 -0.80
CA THR A 228 13.81 -0.01 -2.13
C THR A 228 14.18 -1.39 -2.71
N VAL A 229 14.55 -1.42 -3.99
CA VAL A 229 15.02 -2.65 -4.65
C VAL A 229 16.28 -3.22 -3.99
N ASP A 230 17.07 -2.38 -3.33
CA ASP A 230 18.30 -2.78 -2.65
C ASP A 230 18.04 -3.65 -1.40
N ASP A 231 16.81 -3.60 -0.85
CA ASP A 231 16.39 -4.45 0.26
C ASP A 231 16.13 -5.91 -0.16
N LEU A 232 15.78 -6.14 -1.42
CA LEU A 232 15.30 -7.46 -1.88
C LEU A 232 16.31 -8.59 -1.65
N PRO A 233 17.63 -8.46 -1.96
CA PRO A 233 18.59 -9.53 -1.70
C PRO A 233 18.71 -9.88 -0.22
N ARG A 234 18.72 -8.89 0.66
CA ARG A 234 18.75 -9.07 2.12
C ARG A 234 17.51 -9.80 2.60
N LEU A 235 16.32 -9.35 2.21
CA LEU A 235 15.05 -9.97 2.60
C LEU A 235 14.95 -11.43 2.13
N TRP A 236 15.40 -11.71 0.90
CA TRP A 236 15.44 -13.09 0.39
C TRP A 236 16.34 -13.99 1.22
N SER A 237 17.54 -13.50 1.56
CA SER A 237 18.50 -14.24 2.40
C SER A 237 18.00 -14.45 3.83
N GLN A 238 17.19 -13.53 4.35
CA GLN A 238 16.52 -13.63 5.65
C GLN A 238 15.31 -14.58 5.65
N GLY A 239 14.93 -15.14 4.50
CA GLY A 239 13.84 -16.12 4.40
C GLY A 239 12.46 -15.52 4.14
N TYR A 240 12.33 -14.22 3.91
CA TYR A 240 11.07 -13.67 3.38
C TYR A 240 10.76 -14.28 2.01
N ARG A 241 9.50 -14.60 1.76
CA ARG A 241 9.02 -15.15 0.48
C ARG A 241 7.87 -14.36 -0.13
N ALA A 242 7.42 -13.32 0.55
CA ALA A 242 6.49 -12.34 0.03
C ALA A 242 6.95 -10.92 0.34
N ILE A 243 6.51 -9.96 -0.46
CA ILE A 243 6.77 -8.52 -0.28
C ILE A 243 5.50 -7.71 -0.47
N ASN A 244 5.31 -6.69 0.37
CA ASN A 244 4.26 -5.69 0.23
C ASN A 244 4.86 -4.36 -0.24
N VAL A 245 4.59 -4.00 -1.49
CA VAL A 245 5.05 -2.75 -2.10
C VAL A 245 4.00 -1.67 -1.88
N LYS A 246 4.40 -0.59 -1.19
CA LYS A 246 3.56 0.61 -0.96
C LYS A 246 4.27 1.84 -1.52
N LEU A 247 3.59 2.62 -2.32
CA LEU A 247 4.19 3.78 -3.01
C LEU A 247 4.72 4.83 -2.03
N ASP A 248 4.04 5.04 -0.91
CA ASP A 248 4.47 5.95 0.16
C ASP A 248 5.81 5.55 0.83
N LYS A 249 6.19 4.28 0.74
CA LYS A 249 7.48 3.79 1.25
C LYS A 249 8.57 3.87 0.19
N CYS A 250 8.27 3.36 -0.99
CA CYS A 250 9.28 3.26 -2.05
C CYS A 250 9.46 4.56 -2.85
N GLY A 251 8.63 5.58 -2.60
CA GLY A 251 8.76 6.89 -3.24
C GLY A 251 8.20 6.97 -4.64
N GLY A 252 7.03 6.34 -4.89
CA GLY A 252 6.22 6.55 -6.06
C GLY A 252 6.14 5.40 -7.05
N LEU A 253 5.41 5.64 -8.13
CA LEU A 253 5.10 4.65 -9.16
C LEU A 253 6.35 4.11 -9.86
N SER A 254 7.34 4.98 -10.15
CA SER A 254 8.61 4.60 -10.78
C SER A 254 9.33 3.51 -9.98
N SER A 255 9.49 3.73 -8.68
CA SER A 255 10.13 2.76 -7.77
C SER A 255 9.25 1.54 -7.49
N GLY A 256 7.93 1.73 -7.35
CA GLY A 256 6.96 0.65 -7.18
C GLY A 256 6.96 -0.34 -8.33
N TYR A 257 7.03 0.16 -9.57
CA TYR A 257 7.19 -0.66 -10.78
C TYR A 257 8.46 -1.52 -10.72
N GLN A 258 9.60 -0.92 -10.38
CA GLN A 258 10.87 -1.64 -10.29
C GLN A 258 10.86 -2.69 -9.17
N LEU A 259 10.29 -2.36 -8.00
CA LEU A 259 10.18 -3.28 -6.86
C LEU A 259 9.33 -4.51 -7.20
N LEU A 260 8.11 -4.31 -7.75
CA LEU A 260 7.24 -5.43 -8.12
C LEU A 260 7.87 -6.30 -9.19
N LYS A 261 8.46 -5.69 -10.22
CA LYS A 261 9.10 -6.40 -11.32
C LYS A 261 10.30 -7.23 -10.85
N THR A 262 11.20 -6.62 -10.07
CA THR A 262 12.40 -7.28 -9.57
C THR A 262 12.06 -8.33 -8.53
N GLY A 263 11.16 -8.03 -7.59
CA GLY A 263 10.72 -8.97 -6.58
C GLY A 263 10.09 -10.23 -7.20
N LYS A 264 9.23 -10.05 -8.19
CA LYS A 264 8.62 -11.17 -8.94
C LYS A 264 9.69 -11.99 -9.69
N ALA A 265 10.66 -11.35 -10.32
CA ALA A 265 11.76 -12.02 -11.00
C ALA A 265 12.67 -12.81 -10.04
N MET A 266 12.81 -12.37 -8.79
CA MET A 266 13.52 -13.09 -7.72
C MET A 266 12.71 -14.23 -7.10
N GLY A 267 11.42 -14.36 -7.42
CA GLY A 267 10.56 -15.42 -6.91
C GLY A 267 9.75 -15.05 -5.67
N PHE A 268 9.72 -13.79 -5.27
CA PHE A 268 8.80 -13.33 -4.22
C PHE A 268 7.35 -13.38 -4.70
N LYS A 269 6.43 -13.79 -3.81
CA LYS A 269 5.03 -13.46 -3.94
C LYS A 269 4.85 -11.96 -3.71
N THR A 270 4.19 -11.27 -4.63
CA THR A 270 4.13 -9.81 -4.62
C THR A 270 2.75 -9.31 -4.23
N MET A 271 2.69 -8.34 -3.33
CA MET A 271 1.48 -7.59 -2.98
C MET A 271 1.63 -6.12 -3.35
N ALA A 272 0.64 -5.61 -4.06
CA ALA A 272 0.44 -4.18 -4.28
C ALA A 272 -0.42 -3.64 -3.13
N GLY A 273 0.20 -3.03 -2.16
CA GLY A 273 -0.45 -2.50 -0.97
C GLY A 273 -0.51 -0.98 -0.94
N CYS A 274 -1.13 -0.47 0.11
CA CYS A 274 -1.29 0.97 0.32
C CYS A 274 -1.15 1.37 1.79
N MET A 275 -0.98 2.66 2.01
CA MET A 275 -1.39 3.31 3.25
C MET A 275 -2.87 3.70 3.13
N VAL A 276 -3.57 3.87 4.26
CA VAL A 276 -4.96 4.39 4.20
C VAL A 276 -4.93 5.81 3.63
N GLY A 277 -5.63 6.04 2.55
CA GLY A 277 -5.70 7.29 1.81
C GLY A 277 -6.87 7.27 0.83
N SER A 278 -7.00 8.33 0.02
CA SER A 278 -8.08 8.41 -0.97
C SER A 278 -7.81 7.54 -2.21
N SER A 279 -8.79 7.44 -3.07
CA SER A 279 -8.65 6.80 -4.38
C SER A 279 -7.53 7.40 -5.24
N LEU A 280 -7.14 8.66 -5.00
CA LEU A 280 -6.03 9.28 -5.72
C LEU A 280 -4.68 8.63 -5.37
N ALA A 281 -4.48 8.23 -4.11
CA ALA A 281 -3.29 7.51 -3.68
C ALA A 281 -3.25 6.06 -4.23
N MET A 282 -4.42 5.44 -4.44
CA MET A 282 -4.53 4.05 -4.92
C MET A 282 -4.38 3.93 -6.45
N ALA A 283 -4.84 4.95 -7.18
CA ALA A 283 -4.91 4.93 -8.64
C ALA A 283 -3.57 4.60 -9.34
N PRO A 284 -2.42 5.17 -8.94
CA PRO A 284 -1.14 4.81 -9.53
C PRO A 284 -0.78 3.34 -9.36
N MET A 285 -1.02 2.76 -8.16
CA MET A 285 -0.72 1.36 -7.89
C MET A 285 -1.58 0.41 -8.75
N MET A 286 -2.82 0.79 -9.09
CA MET A 286 -3.67 0.02 -10.00
C MET A 286 -3.07 -0.14 -11.40
N MET A 287 -2.18 0.73 -11.84
CA MET A 287 -1.45 0.55 -13.11
C MET A 287 -0.48 -0.64 -13.07
N LEU A 288 -0.08 -1.06 -11.89
CA LEU A 288 0.88 -2.15 -11.66
C LEU A 288 0.19 -3.49 -11.31
N GLU A 289 -1.14 -3.57 -11.38
CA GLU A 289 -1.93 -4.71 -10.92
C GLU A 289 -1.49 -6.06 -11.53
N SER A 290 -1.02 -6.06 -12.78
CA SER A 290 -0.56 -7.27 -13.48
C SER A 290 0.77 -7.81 -12.94
N LEU A 291 1.52 -7.00 -12.22
CA LEU A 291 2.78 -7.38 -11.59
C LEU A 291 2.59 -7.93 -10.17
N ALA A 292 1.40 -7.74 -9.57
CA ALA A 292 1.09 -8.18 -8.22
C ALA A 292 0.27 -9.48 -8.21
N ASP A 293 0.63 -10.39 -7.31
CA ASP A 293 -0.14 -11.61 -7.05
C ASP A 293 -1.35 -11.31 -6.16
N VAL A 294 -1.19 -10.36 -5.23
CA VAL A 294 -2.21 -9.92 -4.28
C VAL A 294 -2.40 -8.40 -4.39
N ILE A 295 -3.65 -7.95 -4.32
CA ILE A 295 -4.00 -6.52 -4.26
C ILE A 295 -4.57 -6.22 -2.88
N ASP A 296 -4.04 -5.16 -2.23
CA ASP A 296 -4.45 -4.64 -0.93
C ASP A 296 -4.59 -3.11 -1.04
N LEU A 297 -5.62 -2.68 -1.77
CA LEU A 297 -5.90 -1.28 -2.10
C LEU A 297 -7.28 -0.86 -1.55
N ASP A 298 -7.58 -1.23 -0.34
CA ASP A 298 -8.84 -0.96 0.34
C ASP A 298 -8.86 0.35 1.12
N GLY A 299 -7.80 1.15 1.05
CA GLY A 299 -7.69 2.41 1.78
C GLY A 299 -8.94 3.29 1.73
N PRO A 300 -9.55 3.54 0.54
CA PRO A 300 -10.78 4.33 0.41
C PRO A 300 -12.00 3.70 1.10
N LEU A 301 -12.08 2.38 1.20
CA LEU A 301 -13.18 1.69 1.88
C LEU A 301 -13.17 1.89 3.40
N LEU A 302 -12.05 2.30 3.96
CA LEU A 302 -11.86 2.58 5.38
C LEU A 302 -12.16 4.05 5.71
N LEU A 303 -12.34 4.90 4.71
CA LEU A 303 -12.71 6.31 4.87
C LEU A 303 -14.23 6.48 4.91
N LYS A 304 -14.69 7.50 5.62
CA LYS A 304 -16.11 7.90 5.63
C LYS A 304 -16.53 8.53 4.29
N GLU A 305 -15.59 9.21 3.66
CA GLU A 305 -15.76 9.92 2.39
C GLU A 305 -14.49 9.75 1.55
N ASP A 306 -14.63 9.54 0.25
CA ASP A 306 -13.54 9.47 -0.71
C ASP A 306 -13.49 10.74 -1.56
N ILE A 307 -12.45 10.88 -2.36
CA ILE A 307 -12.33 11.96 -3.35
C ILE A 307 -13.39 11.80 -4.46
N ASP A 308 -13.81 12.93 -5.02
CA ASP A 308 -14.73 12.93 -6.18
C ASP A 308 -14.15 12.13 -7.36
N LYS A 309 -15.01 11.36 -8.02
CA LYS A 309 -14.63 10.43 -9.11
C LYS A 309 -13.60 9.35 -8.69
N GLY A 310 -13.63 8.96 -7.42
CA GLY A 310 -12.79 7.92 -6.85
C GLY A 310 -12.88 6.57 -7.58
N LEU A 311 -12.06 5.62 -7.16
CA LEU A 311 -12.07 4.26 -7.70
C LEU A 311 -13.41 3.58 -7.43
N THR A 312 -13.81 2.70 -8.36
CA THR A 312 -15.00 1.89 -8.15
C THR A 312 -14.64 0.62 -7.39
N TYR A 313 -15.32 0.40 -6.26
CA TYR A 313 -15.27 -0.84 -5.49
C TYR A 313 -16.61 -1.57 -5.63
N LYS A 314 -16.58 -2.80 -6.16
CA LYS A 314 -17.80 -3.58 -6.37
C LYS A 314 -17.53 -5.07 -6.29
N ASN A 315 -18.33 -5.79 -5.52
CA ASN A 315 -18.23 -7.26 -5.37
C ASN A 315 -16.82 -7.72 -4.95
N GLY A 316 -16.23 -7.05 -3.96
CA GLY A 316 -14.89 -7.35 -3.45
C GLY A 316 -13.73 -6.99 -4.39
N LYS A 317 -14.02 -6.28 -5.49
CA LYS A 317 -13.01 -5.88 -6.48
C LYS A 317 -12.84 -4.37 -6.51
N VAL A 318 -11.59 -3.95 -6.75
CA VAL A 318 -11.22 -2.59 -7.15
C VAL A 318 -11.06 -2.54 -8.68
N TRP A 319 -11.63 -1.48 -9.28
CA TRP A 319 -11.56 -1.24 -10.71
C TRP A 319 -10.49 -0.20 -11.05
N PRO A 320 -9.87 -0.27 -12.24
CA PRO A 320 -8.92 0.75 -12.68
C PRO A 320 -9.50 2.16 -12.63
N PRO A 321 -8.67 3.19 -12.39
CA PRO A 321 -9.12 4.57 -12.40
C PRO A 321 -9.63 5.00 -13.77
N ILE A 322 -10.54 5.97 -13.74
CA ILE A 322 -10.89 6.72 -14.96
C ILE A 322 -9.89 7.88 -15.17
N PRO A 323 -9.65 8.35 -16.40
CA PRO A 323 -8.69 9.44 -16.68
C PRO A 323 -9.01 10.76 -15.96
N ALA A 324 -10.28 10.95 -15.54
CA ALA A 324 -10.68 12.12 -14.75
C ALA A 324 -10.18 12.08 -13.29
N LEU A 325 -9.85 10.89 -12.77
CA LEU A 325 -9.20 10.73 -11.48
C LEU A 325 -7.69 10.86 -11.65
N TRP A 326 -7.08 10.00 -12.47
CA TRP A 326 -5.63 9.92 -12.63
C TRP A 326 -5.23 9.02 -13.81
N GLY A 327 -4.10 9.35 -14.51
CA GLY A 327 -3.47 8.50 -15.52
C GLY A 327 -4.16 8.50 -16.86
#